data_d1c4e4bcf962d1b66123fb68ca40aa98
#
_entry.id   d1c4e4bcf962d1b66123fb68ca40aa98
#
_cell.length_a   1.000
_cell.length_b   1.000
_cell.length_c   1.000
_cell.angle_alpha   90.00
_cell.angle_beta   90.00
_cell.angle_gamma   90.00
#
_symmetry.space_group_name_H-M   'P 1'
#
loop_
_entity.id
_entity.type
_entity.pdbx_description
1 polymer ?
#
loop_
_entity_poly.entity_id
_entity_poly.type
_entity_poly.pdbx_seq_one_letter_code
_entity_poly.pdbx_strand_id
1 'polypeptide(L)'
;MQDSPPPLELSGLAQSLYAQGTEERILSRLMERIAPTNRFCVDIGASDGMRNSNTALLLRECGWQGLLVEGSSYRYGKLKANYGSAESVQLRHERVQPDSVDKLLADAGVPEAFDLLSIDIDGNDYWVWQGLEAFRPRIVVVEYNPYYAPPERWVMCFNPDHEWDGSTYYGASLESLHHLAKRKGYELVCCDDMGNNAFFVRRDLYPLLGIVSNDPSVLFRPAMYKLRYVGHNTFLSGHPYRYGPAEQI
;
A
#
# COMPACT_ATOMS: atom_id res chain seq x y z
N MET A 1 28.78 9.90 -19.38
CA MET A 1 28.22 9.32 -18.14
C MET A 1 27.22 10.34 -17.63
N GLN A 2 25.95 10.03 -17.63
CA GLN A 2 24.97 10.90 -16.95
C GLN A 2 25.22 10.71 -15.45
N ASP A 3 25.49 11.82 -14.75
CA ASP A 3 25.63 11.80 -13.30
C ASP A 3 24.37 11.22 -12.69
N SER A 4 24.52 10.28 -11.75
CA SER A 4 23.39 9.74 -11.02
C SER A 4 22.67 10.89 -10.32
N PRO A 5 21.32 10.88 -10.30
CA PRO A 5 20.58 11.93 -9.60
C PRO A 5 20.96 11.94 -8.11
N PRO A 6 20.96 13.10 -7.44
CA PRO A 6 21.21 13.14 -6.00
C PRO A 6 20.14 12.30 -5.27
N PRO A 7 20.50 11.66 -4.13
CA PRO A 7 19.56 10.85 -3.35
C PRO A 7 18.27 11.58 -3.02
N LEU A 8 17.16 10.87 -3.12
CA LEU A 8 15.85 11.39 -2.73
C LEU A 8 15.72 11.36 -1.19
N GLU A 9 15.51 12.53 -0.59
CA GLU A 9 15.31 12.63 0.86
C GLU A 9 13.87 12.24 1.23
N LEU A 10 13.75 11.15 2.00
CA LEU A 10 12.47 10.60 2.46
C LEU A 10 12.38 10.51 4.00
N SER A 11 13.31 11.15 4.71
CA SER A 11 13.33 11.24 6.18
C SER A 11 12.90 12.61 6.67
N GLY A 12 12.38 12.69 7.90
CA GLY A 12 12.02 13.95 8.55
C GLY A 12 10.88 14.71 7.85
N LEU A 13 10.02 14.01 7.12
CA LEU A 13 8.88 14.60 6.41
C LEU A 13 7.78 15.04 7.39
N ALA A 14 7.03 16.08 7.01
CA ALA A 14 5.87 16.53 7.77
C ALA A 14 4.75 15.49 7.75
N GLN A 15 3.90 15.52 8.77
CA GLN A 15 2.71 14.68 8.83
C GLN A 15 1.77 14.96 7.65
N SER A 16 1.06 13.92 7.23
CA SER A 16 0.03 13.97 6.18
C SER A 16 -1.22 14.74 6.64
N LEU A 17 -2.02 15.16 5.69
CA LEU A 17 -3.32 15.79 5.93
C LEU A 17 -4.42 14.73 6.10
N TYR A 18 -4.42 13.72 5.26
CA TYR A 18 -5.41 12.64 5.20
C TYR A 18 -4.84 11.29 5.66
N ALA A 19 -3.61 10.96 5.30
CA ALA A 19 -2.99 9.69 5.65
C ALA A 19 -2.56 9.63 7.14
N GLN A 20 -2.17 8.46 7.58
CA GLN A 20 -1.91 8.17 9.00
C GLN A 20 -0.57 8.75 9.49
N GLY A 21 0.45 8.74 8.64
CA GLY A 21 1.82 9.17 8.93
C GLY A 21 2.35 10.17 7.91
N THR A 22 3.41 9.81 7.23
CA THR A 22 4.12 10.66 6.25
C THR A 22 3.84 10.26 4.78
N GLU A 23 2.87 9.39 4.53
CA GLU A 23 2.64 8.74 3.24
C GLU A 23 2.42 9.73 2.10
N GLU A 24 1.59 10.76 2.31
CA GLU A 24 1.35 11.79 1.29
C GLU A 24 2.62 12.55 0.88
N ARG A 25 3.51 12.79 1.85
CA ARG A 25 4.77 13.48 1.61
C ARG A 25 5.76 12.58 0.86
N ILE A 26 5.79 11.28 1.21
CA ILE A 26 6.56 10.29 0.48
C ILE A 26 6.08 10.23 -0.98
N LEU A 27 4.77 10.09 -1.21
CA LEU A 27 4.19 10.05 -2.55
C LEU A 27 4.51 11.33 -3.34
N SER A 28 4.39 12.51 -2.73
CA SER A 28 4.73 13.78 -3.38
C SER A 28 6.20 13.80 -3.82
N ARG A 29 7.12 13.37 -2.96
CA ARG A 29 8.56 13.30 -3.28
C ARG A 29 8.87 12.29 -4.39
N LEU A 30 8.21 11.12 -4.36
CA LEU A 30 8.35 10.14 -5.44
C LEU A 30 7.87 10.71 -6.78
N MET A 31 6.73 11.38 -6.79
CA MET A 31 6.14 11.96 -7.99
C MET A 31 6.91 13.16 -8.54
N GLU A 32 7.66 13.91 -7.71
CA GLU A 32 8.61 14.93 -8.16
C GLU A 32 9.74 14.32 -9.01
N ARG A 33 10.15 13.07 -8.72
CA ARG A 33 11.25 12.38 -9.42
C ARG A 33 10.79 11.56 -10.62
N ILE A 34 9.67 10.88 -10.47
CA ILE A 34 9.17 9.94 -11.49
C ILE A 34 7.85 10.42 -12.11
N ALA A 35 7.65 11.69 -12.21
CA ALA A 35 6.50 12.41 -12.76
C ALA A 35 5.30 11.52 -13.16
N PRO A 36 4.07 11.77 -12.69
CA PRO A 36 2.91 10.94 -13.03
C PRO A 36 2.66 10.89 -14.54
N THR A 37 2.12 9.79 -15.04
CA THR A 37 1.82 9.61 -16.47
C THR A 37 0.36 9.84 -16.82
N ASN A 38 -0.56 9.32 -16.02
CA ASN A 38 -2.00 9.45 -16.27
C ASN A 38 -2.80 9.97 -15.06
N ARG A 39 -2.13 10.19 -13.93
CA ARG A 39 -2.76 10.65 -12.68
C ARG A 39 -3.95 9.79 -12.28
N PHE A 40 -3.78 8.49 -12.40
CA PHE A 40 -4.78 7.51 -12.01
C PHE A 40 -4.28 6.70 -10.82
N CYS A 41 -5.14 6.56 -9.79
CA CYS A 41 -4.86 5.73 -8.63
C CYS A 41 -5.96 4.70 -8.41
N VAL A 42 -5.55 3.57 -7.82
CA VAL A 42 -6.45 2.55 -7.30
C VAL A 42 -6.20 2.43 -5.80
N ASP A 43 -7.27 2.42 -5.00
CA ASP A 43 -7.20 2.24 -3.54
C ASP A 43 -8.10 1.06 -3.16
N ILE A 44 -7.46 -0.02 -2.73
CA ILE A 44 -8.12 -1.25 -2.28
C ILE A 44 -8.10 -1.26 -0.76
N GLY A 45 -9.29 -1.17 -0.14
CA GLY A 45 -9.47 -0.91 1.28
C GLY A 45 -9.66 0.58 1.59
N ALA A 46 -10.33 1.29 0.69
CA ALA A 46 -10.42 2.75 0.75
C ALA A 46 -11.16 3.31 1.99
N SER A 47 -11.80 2.47 2.79
CA SER A 47 -12.56 2.88 3.99
C SER A 47 -13.58 3.98 3.68
N ASP A 48 -13.49 5.15 4.29
CA ASP A 48 -14.33 6.32 3.97
C ASP A 48 -13.72 7.22 2.88
N GLY A 49 -12.54 6.87 2.36
CA GLY A 49 -11.79 7.60 1.34
C GLY A 49 -11.17 8.91 1.81
N MET A 50 -11.22 9.20 3.10
CA MET A 50 -10.74 10.47 3.66
C MET A 50 -9.74 10.25 4.79
N ARG A 51 -10.14 9.51 5.81
CA ARG A 51 -9.34 9.30 7.00
C ARG A 51 -8.39 8.12 6.79
N ASN A 52 -7.12 8.33 7.11
CA ASN A 52 -6.03 7.36 6.91
C ASN A 52 -5.89 6.91 5.45
N SER A 53 -6.22 7.78 4.49
CA SER A 53 -6.21 7.46 3.06
C SER A 53 -4.89 7.89 2.41
N ASN A 54 -4.26 6.96 1.69
CA ASN A 54 -3.06 7.23 0.89
C ASN A 54 -3.37 8.00 -0.41
N THR A 55 -4.64 8.04 -0.82
CA THR A 55 -5.08 8.58 -2.12
C THR A 55 -5.89 9.87 -2.02
N ALA A 56 -6.43 10.20 -0.83
CA ALA A 56 -7.33 11.33 -0.67
C ALA A 56 -6.75 12.67 -1.14
N LEU A 57 -5.50 12.99 -0.80
CA LEU A 57 -4.85 14.22 -1.25
C LEU A 57 -4.80 14.31 -2.78
N LEU A 58 -4.47 13.21 -3.45
CA LEU A 58 -4.35 13.15 -4.91
C LEU A 58 -5.71 13.37 -5.59
N LEU A 59 -6.75 12.70 -5.09
CA LEU A 59 -8.09 12.77 -5.65
C LEU A 59 -8.78 14.11 -5.39
N ARG A 60 -8.61 14.68 -4.21
CA ARG A 60 -9.33 15.89 -3.79
C ARG A 60 -8.63 17.18 -4.16
N GLU A 61 -7.31 17.21 -4.08
CA GLU A 61 -6.55 18.46 -4.18
C GLU A 61 -5.67 18.51 -5.43
N CYS A 62 -5.30 17.33 -5.99
CA CYS A 62 -4.34 17.28 -7.09
C CYS A 62 -4.96 16.92 -8.46
N GLY A 63 -6.29 16.80 -8.56
CA GLY A 63 -7.01 16.55 -9.80
C GLY A 63 -6.75 15.17 -10.41
N TRP A 64 -6.53 14.16 -9.56
CA TRP A 64 -6.39 12.78 -10.00
C TRP A 64 -7.74 12.11 -10.24
N GLN A 65 -7.70 11.07 -11.05
CA GLN A 65 -8.79 10.12 -11.22
C GLN A 65 -8.48 8.83 -10.45
N GLY A 66 -9.51 8.09 -10.07
CA GLY A 66 -9.26 6.85 -9.35
C GLY A 66 -10.44 5.90 -9.25
N LEU A 67 -10.07 4.70 -8.81
CA LEU A 67 -10.98 3.64 -8.38
C LEU A 67 -10.79 3.42 -6.89
N LEU A 68 -11.85 3.59 -6.11
CA LEU A 68 -11.87 3.30 -4.67
C LEU A 68 -12.73 2.06 -4.42
N VAL A 69 -12.13 1.05 -3.78
CA VAL A 69 -12.78 -0.23 -3.50
C VAL A 69 -12.86 -0.45 -1.99
N GLU A 70 -14.06 -0.75 -1.50
CA GLU A 70 -14.30 -1.00 -0.08
C GLU A 70 -15.24 -2.20 0.12
N GLY A 71 -14.83 -3.17 0.95
CA GLY A 71 -15.58 -4.39 1.21
C GLY A 71 -16.66 -4.27 2.27
N SER A 72 -16.49 -3.38 3.26
CA SER A 72 -17.45 -3.18 4.33
C SER A 72 -18.61 -2.31 3.88
N SER A 73 -19.85 -2.80 3.98
CA SER A 73 -21.06 -2.01 3.65
C SER A 73 -21.15 -0.71 4.45
N TYR A 74 -20.73 -0.73 5.71
CA TYR A 74 -20.74 0.46 6.57
C TYR A 74 -19.73 1.50 6.12
N ARG A 75 -18.47 1.09 5.85
CA ARG A 75 -17.41 1.98 5.37
C ARG A 75 -17.74 2.48 3.96
N TYR A 76 -18.22 1.59 3.08
CA TYR A 76 -18.65 1.96 1.72
C TYR A 76 -19.77 3.00 1.71
N GLY A 77 -20.72 2.94 2.65
CA GLY A 77 -21.74 3.98 2.81
C GLY A 77 -21.14 5.38 3.05
N LYS A 78 -20.09 5.46 3.85
CA LYS A 78 -19.34 6.71 4.09
C LYS A 78 -18.53 7.12 2.86
N LEU A 79 -17.86 6.17 2.21
CA LEU A 79 -17.12 6.39 0.97
C LEU A 79 -18.03 7.02 -0.11
N LYS A 80 -19.22 6.45 -0.28
CA LYS A 80 -20.22 6.96 -1.21
C LYS A 80 -20.70 8.37 -0.83
N ALA A 81 -20.83 8.67 0.46
CA ALA A 81 -21.19 10.02 0.90
C ALA A 81 -20.10 11.04 0.57
N ASN A 82 -18.81 10.65 0.63
CA ASN A 82 -17.68 11.54 0.39
C ASN A 82 -17.36 11.73 -1.11
N TYR A 83 -17.57 10.71 -1.94
CA TYR A 83 -17.13 10.70 -3.35
C TYR A 83 -18.25 10.40 -4.36
N GLY A 84 -19.48 10.09 -3.94
CA GLY A 84 -20.53 9.62 -4.86
C GLY A 84 -20.95 10.63 -5.94
N SER A 85 -20.60 11.92 -5.78
CA SER A 85 -20.81 12.98 -6.78
C SER A 85 -19.54 13.36 -7.55
N ALA A 86 -18.39 12.74 -7.26
CA ALA A 86 -17.12 13.05 -7.91
C ALA A 86 -17.00 12.28 -9.23
N GLU A 87 -17.13 12.95 -10.36
CA GLU A 87 -17.05 12.33 -11.69
C GLU A 87 -15.69 11.68 -12.00
N SER A 88 -14.64 12.14 -11.34
CA SER A 88 -13.27 11.59 -11.50
C SER A 88 -13.01 10.32 -10.69
N VAL A 89 -13.96 9.88 -9.84
CA VAL A 89 -13.76 8.77 -8.92
C VAL A 89 -14.83 7.70 -9.12
N GLN A 90 -14.38 6.49 -9.44
CA GLN A 90 -15.25 5.32 -9.46
C GLN A 90 -15.26 4.65 -8.09
N LEU A 91 -16.41 4.14 -7.68
CA LEU A 91 -16.57 3.42 -6.41
C LEU A 91 -17.00 1.98 -6.68
N ARG A 92 -16.40 1.02 -5.96
CA ARG A 92 -16.81 -0.39 -5.97
C ARG A 92 -17.03 -0.86 -4.53
N HIS A 93 -18.16 -1.48 -4.31
CA HIS A 93 -18.46 -2.18 -3.05
C HIS A 93 -18.15 -3.65 -3.26
N GLU A 94 -16.93 -4.05 -2.93
CA GLU A 94 -16.45 -5.40 -3.18
C GLU A 94 -15.34 -5.78 -2.21
N ARG A 95 -15.36 -7.02 -1.71
CA ARG A 95 -14.25 -7.62 -0.98
C ARG A 95 -13.29 -8.22 -2.00
N VAL A 96 -12.15 -7.60 -2.19
CA VAL A 96 -11.18 -7.98 -3.23
C VAL A 96 -10.51 -9.29 -2.86
N GLN A 97 -10.41 -10.20 -3.84
CA GLN A 97 -9.75 -11.49 -3.71
C GLN A 97 -8.58 -11.60 -4.71
N PRO A 98 -7.57 -12.45 -4.43
CA PRO A 98 -6.41 -12.61 -5.32
C PRO A 98 -6.76 -13.08 -6.72
N ASP A 99 -7.79 -13.88 -6.86
CA ASP A 99 -8.26 -14.46 -8.14
C ASP A 99 -9.20 -13.53 -8.91
N SER A 100 -9.69 -12.47 -8.30
CA SER A 100 -10.65 -11.53 -8.91
C SER A 100 -10.09 -10.12 -9.12
N VAL A 101 -8.95 -9.76 -8.53
CA VAL A 101 -8.42 -8.41 -8.58
C VAL A 101 -8.18 -7.90 -10.01
N ASP A 102 -7.60 -8.71 -10.88
CA ASP A 102 -7.39 -8.32 -12.29
C ASP A 102 -8.71 -8.07 -13.00
N LYS A 103 -9.70 -8.95 -12.79
CA LYS A 103 -11.04 -8.78 -13.37
C LYS A 103 -11.73 -7.52 -12.86
N LEU A 104 -11.66 -7.26 -11.56
CA LEU A 104 -12.23 -6.05 -10.95
C LEU A 104 -11.67 -4.78 -11.59
N LEU A 105 -10.35 -4.69 -11.75
CA LEU A 105 -9.70 -3.54 -12.35
C LEU A 105 -10.05 -3.41 -13.86
N ALA A 106 -10.10 -4.51 -14.58
CA ALA A 106 -10.49 -4.53 -16.00
C ALA A 106 -11.94 -4.07 -16.18
N ASP A 107 -12.89 -4.60 -15.40
CA ASP A 107 -14.31 -4.23 -15.44
C ASP A 107 -14.53 -2.75 -15.06
N ALA A 108 -13.64 -2.15 -14.28
CA ALA A 108 -13.65 -0.73 -13.96
C ALA A 108 -12.95 0.15 -15.01
N GLY A 109 -12.36 -0.44 -16.05
CA GLY A 109 -11.65 0.28 -17.10
C GLY A 109 -10.34 0.93 -16.63
N VAL A 110 -9.72 0.38 -15.59
CA VAL A 110 -8.42 0.86 -15.08
C VAL A 110 -7.36 0.69 -16.18
N PRO A 111 -6.51 1.69 -16.46
CA PRO A 111 -5.41 1.52 -17.39
C PRO A 111 -4.45 0.41 -16.94
N GLU A 112 -3.94 -0.41 -17.87
CA GLU A 112 -2.97 -1.49 -17.56
C GLU A 112 -1.77 -0.94 -16.79
N ALA A 113 -1.23 0.22 -17.21
CA ALA A 113 -0.20 0.96 -16.50
C ALA A 113 -0.83 2.24 -15.91
N PHE A 114 -0.82 2.35 -14.60
CA PHE A 114 -1.30 3.54 -13.87
C PHE A 114 -0.30 3.96 -12.79
N ASP A 115 -0.50 5.14 -12.22
CA ASP A 115 0.55 5.76 -11.41
C ASP A 115 0.64 5.21 -9.99
N LEU A 116 -0.49 4.91 -9.31
CA LEU A 116 -0.49 4.51 -7.91
C LEU A 116 -1.51 3.41 -7.61
N LEU A 117 -1.04 2.35 -6.96
CA LEU A 117 -1.86 1.35 -6.28
C LEU A 117 -1.62 1.45 -4.78
N SER A 118 -2.69 1.58 -4.00
CA SER A 118 -2.70 1.41 -2.54
C SER A 118 -3.48 0.14 -2.19
N ILE A 119 -2.92 -0.69 -1.30
CA ILE A 119 -3.57 -1.90 -0.75
C ILE A 119 -3.44 -1.83 0.76
N ASP A 120 -4.57 -1.70 1.44
CA ASP A 120 -4.68 -1.66 2.89
C ASP A 120 -6.06 -2.23 3.28
N ILE A 121 -6.11 -3.55 3.51
CA ILE A 121 -7.34 -4.30 3.77
C ILE A 121 -7.30 -5.04 5.10
N ASP A 122 -6.36 -4.66 5.96
CA ASP A 122 -6.21 -5.26 7.30
C ASP A 122 -6.08 -6.80 7.26
N GLY A 123 -5.45 -7.37 6.20
CA GLY A 123 -5.40 -8.83 6.13
C GLY A 123 -4.75 -9.43 4.90
N ASN A 124 -5.52 -9.65 3.85
CA ASN A 124 -5.07 -10.38 2.65
C ASN A 124 -4.22 -9.54 1.67
N ASP A 125 -3.59 -8.47 2.10
CA ASP A 125 -2.82 -7.50 1.29
C ASP A 125 -1.76 -8.17 0.41
N TYR A 126 -0.97 -9.05 1.02
CA TYR A 126 0.05 -9.84 0.31
C TYR A 126 -0.57 -10.66 -0.83
N TRP A 127 -1.70 -11.34 -0.53
CA TRP A 127 -2.34 -12.24 -1.47
C TRP A 127 -3.00 -11.48 -2.63
N VAL A 128 -3.65 -10.35 -2.34
CA VAL A 128 -4.23 -9.48 -3.37
C VAL A 128 -3.12 -8.92 -4.27
N TRP A 129 -2.00 -8.42 -3.71
CA TRP A 129 -0.89 -7.97 -4.55
C TRP A 129 -0.25 -9.11 -5.34
N GLN A 130 -0.15 -10.30 -4.75
CA GLN A 130 0.36 -11.48 -5.45
C GLN A 130 -0.51 -11.82 -6.67
N GLY A 131 -1.84 -11.79 -6.51
CA GLY A 131 -2.80 -12.11 -7.56
C GLY A 131 -2.91 -11.07 -8.68
N LEU A 132 -2.47 -9.84 -8.45
CA LEU A 132 -2.48 -8.78 -9.48
C LEU A 132 -1.40 -9.06 -10.54
N GLU A 133 -1.77 -9.60 -11.69
CA GLU A 133 -0.83 -10.02 -12.75
C GLU A 133 -0.93 -9.18 -14.02
N ALA A 134 -2.14 -8.74 -14.39
CA ALA A 134 -2.39 -8.04 -15.66
C ALA A 134 -2.05 -6.54 -15.59
N PHE A 135 -1.96 -5.96 -14.40
CA PHE A 135 -1.75 -4.52 -14.23
C PHE A 135 -0.35 -4.20 -13.72
N ARG A 136 0.16 -3.02 -14.12
CA ARG A 136 1.54 -2.58 -13.84
C ARG A 136 1.58 -1.16 -13.26
N PRO A 137 1.07 -0.94 -12.03
CA PRO A 137 1.19 0.36 -11.37
C PRO A 137 2.65 0.80 -11.26
N ARG A 138 2.91 2.10 -11.33
CA ARG A 138 4.26 2.65 -11.24
C ARG A 138 4.77 2.71 -9.80
N ILE A 139 3.87 2.99 -8.87
CA ILE A 139 4.10 3.00 -7.42
C ILE A 139 3.07 2.07 -6.79
N VAL A 140 3.51 1.27 -5.83
CA VAL A 140 2.64 0.43 -4.99
C VAL A 140 2.90 0.78 -3.54
N VAL A 141 1.83 1.07 -2.81
CA VAL A 141 1.82 1.24 -1.36
C VAL A 141 1.06 0.06 -0.78
N VAL A 142 1.66 -0.65 0.16
CA VAL A 142 1.02 -1.82 0.78
C VAL A 142 1.21 -1.74 2.28
N GLU A 143 0.16 -2.01 3.04
CA GLU A 143 0.26 -2.20 4.48
C GLU A 143 1.16 -3.41 4.78
N TYR A 144 2.14 -3.21 5.71
CA TYR A 144 2.94 -4.31 6.22
C TYR A 144 2.74 -4.49 7.71
N ASN A 145 3.01 -5.70 8.18
CA ASN A 145 2.92 -6.02 9.60
C ASN A 145 4.25 -5.69 10.32
N PRO A 146 4.34 -4.60 11.09
CA PRO A 146 5.58 -4.15 11.73
C PRO A 146 5.95 -4.94 12.99
N TYR A 147 5.15 -5.91 13.39
CA TYR A 147 5.46 -6.79 14.51
C TYR A 147 6.44 -7.91 14.16
N TYR A 148 6.70 -8.12 12.86
CA TYR A 148 7.65 -9.09 12.32
C TYR A 148 8.77 -8.36 11.59
N ALA A 149 9.81 -7.98 12.35
CA ALA A 149 10.95 -7.25 11.82
C ALA A 149 11.82 -8.12 10.88
N PRO A 150 12.50 -7.53 9.87
CA PRO A 150 13.49 -8.27 9.09
C PRO A 150 14.54 -8.92 9.98
N PRO A 151 15.01 -10.13 9.64
CA PRO A 151 14.78 -10.87 8.40
C PRO A 151 13.57 -11.81 8.43
N GLU A 152 12.62 -11.61 9.33
CA GLU A 152 11.47 -12.52 9.46
C GLU A 152 10.56 -12.46 8.23
N ARG A 153 10.26 -13.64 7.67
CA ARG A 153 9.28 -13.82 6.60
C ARG A 153 8.02 -14.41 7.18
N TRP A 154 7.04 -13.57 7.33
CA TRP A 154 5.76 -13.93 7.89
C TRP A 154 4.64 -13.43 6.98
N VAL A 155 3.66 -14.27 6.72
CA VAL A 155 2.44 -13.92 5.97
C VAL A 155 1.28 -14.63 6.63
N MET A 156 0.18 -13.94 6.88
CA MET A 156 -1.04 -14.60 7.32
C MET A 156 -1.54 -15.60 6.28
N CYS A 157 -2.13 -16.70 6.69
CA CYS A 157 -2.76 -17.62 5.76
C CYS A 157 -3.92 -16.92 5.04
N PHE A 158 -4.03 -17.15 3.73
CA PHE A 158 -5.16 -16.62 2.97
C PHE A 158 -6.49 -17.08 3.59
N ASN A 159 -7.36 -16.14 3.82
CA ASN A 159 -8.72 -16.39 4.28
C ASN A 159 -9.68 -15.39 3.60
N PRO A 160 -10.55 -15.84 2.67
CA PRO A 160 -11.45 -14.95 1.95
C PRO A 160 -12.43 -14.19 2.85
N ASP A 161 -12.73 -14.75 4.03
CA ASP A 161 -13.65 -14.18 5.01
C ASP A 161 -12.93 -13.45 6.16
N HIS A 162 -11.62 -13.21 6.02
CA HIS A 162 -10.86 -12.54 7.07
C HIS A 162 -11.44 -11.16 7.41
N GLU A 163 -11.61 -10.94 8.71
CA GLU A 163 -11.86 -9.62 9.31
C GLU A 163 -10.89 -9.44 10.47
N TRP A 164 -10.21 -8.28 10.48
CA TRP A 164 -9.25 -8.01 11.54
C TRP A 164 -9.93 -7.96 12.91
N ASP A 165 -9.41 -8.73 13.83
CA ASP A 165 -9.91 -8.92 15.18
C ASP A 165 -9.22 -8.01 16.23
N GLY A 166 -8.37 -7.07 15.78
CA GLY A 166 -7.57 -6.19 16.65
C GLY A 166 -6.26 -6.82 17.14
N SER A 167 -5.94 -8.06 16.71
CA SER A 167 -4.67 -8.73 17.03
C SER A 167 -3.54 -8.33 16.09
N THR A 168 -2.35 -8.92 16.29
CA THR A 168 -1.21 -8.78 15.36
C THR A 168 -1.30 -9.73 14.16
N TYR A 169 -2.42 -10.42 13.96
CA TYR A 169 -2.64 -11.34 12.85
C TYR A 169 -3.28 -10.64 11.66
N TYR A 170 -2.48 -10.02 10.82
CA TYR A 170 -2.89 -9.40 9.56
C TYR A 170 -1.70 -9.25 8.61
N GLY A 171 -1.96 -9.15 7.31
CA GLY A 171 -0.99 -8.78 6.29
C GLY A 171 0.23 -9.68 6.19
N ALA A 172 1.38 -9.07 5.99
CA ALA A 172 2.67 -9.74 5.83
C ALA A 172 3.81 -8.89 6.38
N SER A 173 4.92 -9.53 6.78
CA SER A 173 6.16 -8.82 7.15
C SER A 173 6.72 -8.04 5.96
N LEU A 174 7.49 -6.99 6.25
CA LEU A 174 8.19 -6.21 5.22
C LEU A 174 9.11 -7.09 4.36
N GLU A 175 9.77 -8.07 4.98
CA GLU A 175 10.64 -9.02 4.27
C GLU A 175 9.86 -9.85 3.25
N SER A 176 8.66 -10.34 3.61
CA SER A 176 7.80 -11.09 2.68
C SER A 176 7.30 -10.23 1.52
N LEU A 177 6.87 -8.99 1.80
CA LEU A 177 6.47 -8.05 0.76
C LEU A 177 7.63 -7.66 -0.17
N HIS A 178 8.85 -7.47 0.37
CA HIS A 178 10.06 -7.21 -0.42
C HIS A 178 10.34 -8.35 -1.40
N HIS A 179 10.25 -9.62 -0.94
CA HIS A 179 10.43 -10.77 -1.82
C HIS A 179 9.35 -10.86 -2.90
N LEU A 180 8.08 -10.58 -2.56
CA LEU A 180 7.00 -10.50 -3.54
C LEU A 180 7.29 -9.41 -4.57
N ALA A 181 7.64 -8.21 -4.11
CA ALA A 181 7.99 -7.06 -4.95
C ALA A 181 9.08 -7.41 -5.97
N LYS A 182 10.17 -8.04 -5.52
CA LYS A 182 11.28 -8.48 -6.40
C LYS A 182 10.80 -9.40 -7.53
N ARG A 183 9.95 -10.38 -7.21
CA ARG A 183 9.36 -11.30 -8.21
C ARG A 183 8.49 -10.55 -9.22
N LYS A 184 7.73 -9.54 -8.74
CA LYS A 184 6.83 -8.73 -9.58
C LYS A 184 7.54 -7.58 -10.33
N GLY A 185 8.86 -7.41 -10.15
CA GLY A 185 9.65 -6.36 -10.82
C GLY A 185 9.56 -4.99 -10.16
N TYR A 186 9.42 -4.96 -8.84
CA TYR A 186 9.43 -3.74 -8.02
C TYR A 186 10.61 -3.72 -7.05
N GLU A 187 10.99 -2.52 -6.61
CA GLU A 187 12.02 -2.29 -5.61
C GLU A 187 11.42 -1.54 -4.41
N LEU A 188 11.78 -1.96 -3.20
CA LEU A 188 11.43 -1.27 -1.97
C LEU A 188 12.14 0.09 -1.92
N VAL A 189 11.40 1.12 -1.55
CA VAL A 189 11.91 2.52 -1.50
C VAL A 189 12.05 2.99 -0.06
N CYS A 190 10.99 2.86 0.74
CA CYS A 190 10.95 3.24 2.14
C CYS A 190 9.70 2.65 2.82
N CYS A 191 9.62 2.85 4.13
CA CYS A 191 8.39 2.74 4.90
C CYS A 191 8.01 4.11 5.45
N ASP A 192 6.72 4.33 5.73
CA ASP A 192 6.26 5.52 6.44
C ASP A 192 6.80 5.55 7.89
N ASP A 193 6.71 6.70 8.54
CA ASP A 193 7.26 6.91 9.88
C ASP A 193 6.46 6.25 11.01
N MET A 194 5.21 5.85 10.72
CA MET A 194 4.35 5.14 11.67
C MET A 194 4.60 3.63 11.69
N GLY A 195 5.27 3.10 10.66
CA GLY A 195 5.48 1.67 10.50
C GLY A 195 4.20 0.95 10.08
N ASN A 196 3.50 1.48 9.10
CA ASN A 196 2.24 0.96 8.60
C ASN A 196 2.35 0.58 7.12
N ASN A 197 2.86 1.48 6.29
CA ASN A 197 2.91 1.34 4.85
C ASN A 197 4.32 1.21 4.30
N ALA A 198 4.51 0.28 3.36
CA ALA A 198 5.73 0.11 2.58
C ALA A 198 5.52 0.62 1.15
N PHE A 199 6.49 1.34 0.62
CA PHE A 199 6.47 1.96 -0.70
C PHE A 199 7.39 1.22 -1.65
N PHE A 200 6.82 0.80 -2.78
CA PHE A 200 7.52 0.11 -3.84
C PHE A 200 7.40 0.88 -5.14
N VAL A 201 8.47 0.90 -5.92
CA VAL A 201 8.50 1.52 -7.23
C VAL A 201 8.88 0.48 -8.27
N ARG A 202 8.27 0.54 -9.44
CA ARG A 202 8.61 -0.33 -10.56
C ARG A 202 10.10 -0.23 -10.88
N ARG A 203 10.76 -1.36 -11.07
CA ARG A 203 12.24 -1.48 -11.15
C ARG A 203 12.88 -0.56 -12.19
N ASP A 204 12.24 -0.33 -13.33
CA ASP A 204 12.73 0.56 -14.40
C ASP A 204 12.76 2.04 -13.97
N LEU A 205 11.96 2.43 -12.98
CA LEU A 205 11.89 3.78 -12.44
C LEU A 205 12.82 3.99 -11.23
N TYR A 206 13.20 2.92 -10.55
CA TYR A 206 14.00 2.99 -9.32
C TYR A 206 15.31 3.76 -9.45
N PRO A 207 16.10 3.64 -10.58
CA PRO A 207 17.32 4.41 -10.75
C PRO A 207 17.12 5.93 -10.74
N LEU A 208 15.92 6.42 -11.10
CA LEU A 208 15.62 7.86 -11.10
C LEU A 208 15.56 8.46 -9.69
N LEU A 209 15.41 7.62 -8.67
CA LEU A 209 15.27 8.07 -7.28
C LEU A 209 16.62 8.34 -6.60
N GLY A 210 17.73 7.79 -7.13
CA GLY A 210 19.04 7.91 -6.51
C GLY A 210 19.12 7.28 -5.11
N ILE A 211 18.23 6.35 -4.79
CA ILE A 211 18.18 5.69 -3.48
C ILE A 211 19.35 4.72 -3.33
N VAL A 212 20.04 4.78 -2.18
CA VAL A 212 21.27 4.04 -1.93
C VAL A 212 21.01 2.59 -1.51
N SER A 213 19.89 2.32 -0.82
CA SER A 213 19.58 0.98 -0.30
C SER A 213 18.10 0.66 -0.45
N ASN A 214 17.81 -0.56 -0.84
CA ASN A 214 16.47 -1.17 -0.83
C ASN A 214 16.39 -2.36 0.15
N ASP A 215 17.32 -2.42 1.10
CA ASP A 215 17.40 -3.46 2.12
C ASP A 215 16.30 -3.28 3.16
N PRO A 216 15.40 -4.25 3.35
CA PRO A 216 14.35 -4.17 4.35
C PRO A 216 14.86 -3.90 5.77
N SER A 217 16.04 -4.44 6.14
CA SER A 217 16.62 -4.23 7.47
C SER A 217 17.02 -2.78 7.74
N VAL A 218 17.35 -2.02 6.68
CA VAL A 218 17.69 -0.59 6.73
C VAL A 218 16.44 0.28 6.73
N LEU A 219 15.44 -0.12 5.93
CA LEU A 219 14.25 0.70 5.65
C LEU A 219 13.09 0.44 6.61
N PHE A 220 13.12 -0.66 7.35
CA PHE A 220 12.08 -1.05 8.30
C PHE A 220 11.80 0.06 9.33
N ARG A 221 10.52 0.26 9.61
CA ARG A 221 10.04 1.10 10.71
C ARG A 221 9.14 0.26 11.61
N PRO A 222 9.42 0.20 12.92
CA PRO A 222 8.55 -0.48 13.88
C PRO A 222 7.23 0.26 14.05
N ALA A 223 6.22 -0.43 14.57
CA ALA A 223 4.93 0.19 14.88
C ALA A 223 5.10 1.36 15.87
N MET A 224 4.79 2.57 15.41
CA MET A 224 4.86 3.80 16.21
C MET A 224 3.50 4.27 16.70
N TYR A 225 2.40 3.73 16.19
CA TYR A 225 1.06 4.17 16.56
C TYR A 225 0.68 3.86 18.01
N LYS A 226 1.25 2.83 18.64
CA LYS A 226 1.09 2.58 20.08
C LYS A 226 1.67 3.70 20.94
N LEU A 227 2.69 4.38 20.45
CA LEU A 227 3.32 5.51 21.15
C LEU A 227 2.57 6.82 20.93
N ARG A 228 1.92 6.98 19.75
CA ARG A 228 1.20 8.22 19.38
C ARG A 228 -0.29 8.19 19.74
N TYR A 229 -0.92 7.01 19.67
CA TYR A 229 -2.35 6.86 19.93
C TYR A 229 -2.58 5.98 21.16
N VAL A 230 -2.89 6.62 22.27
CA VAL A 230 -3.24 5.92 23.53
C VAL A 230 -4.52 5.09 23.29
N GLY A 231 -4.46 3.79 23.61
CA GLY A 231 -5.61 2.89 23.50
C GLY A 231 -5.66 1.99 22.27
N HIS A 232 -4.67 2.07 21.36
CA HIS A 232 -4.56 1.08 20.29
C HIS A 232 -4.01 -0.24 20.84
N ASN A 233 -4.86 -1.23 20.97
CA ASN A 233 -4.52 -2.54 21.50
C ASN A 233 -4.52 -3.57 20.39
N THR A 234 -3.33 -4.07 20.01
CA THR A 234 -3.16 -5.26 19.20
C THR A 234 -2.64 -6.40 20.05
N PHE A 235 -3.13 -7.60 19.83
CA PHE A 235 -2.77 -8.79 20.58
C PHE A 235 -2.10 -9.80 19.65
N LEU A 236 -1.18 -10.60 20.21
CA LEU A 236 -0.67 -11.78 19.50
C LEU A 236 -1.84 -12.74 19.24
N SER A 237 -1.97 -13.14 17.98
CA SER A 237 -2.99 -14.08 17.55
C SER A 237 -2.47 -15.51 17.64
N GLY A 238 -3.37 -16.45 17.93
CA GLY A 238 -3.10 -17.90 17.82
C GLY A 238 -3.40 -18.49 16.43
N HIS A 239 -3.74 -17.66 15.46
CA HIS A 239 -4.09 -18.10 14.12
C HIS A 239 -2.89 -18.68 13.35
N PRO A 240 -3.11 -19.60 12.40
CA PRO A 240 -2.05 -20.17 11.58
C PRO A 240 -1.38 -19.12 10.68
N TYR A 241 -0.10 -19.24 10.47
CA TYR A 241 0.68 -18.36 9.60
C TYR A 241 1.70 -19.18 8.78
N ARG A 242 2.24 -18.56 7.73
CA ARG A 242 3.36 -19.11 6.96
C ARG A 242 4.65 -18.44 7.39
N TYR A 243 5.65 -19.25 7.65
CA TYR A 243 6.98 -18.82 8.04
C TYR A 243 8.03 -19.66 7.28
N GLY A 244 9.00 -19.02 6.70
CA GLY A 244 10.05 -19.75 5.98
C GLY A 244 10.67 -18.96 4.83
N PRO A 245 11.50 -19.63 4.01
CA PRO A 245 12.09 -19.02 2.81
C PRO A 245 10.98 -18.65 1.80
N ALA A 246 11.30 -17.66 0.94
CA ALA A 246 10.33 -17.11 -0.02
C ALA A 246 9.72 -18.14 -0.97
N GLU A 247 10.46 -19.20 -1.27
CA GLU A 247 10.00 -20.29 -2.15
C GLU A 247 8.86 -21.13 -1.51
N GLN A 248 8.66 -20.99 -0.19
CA GLN A 248 7.66 -21.72 0.57
C GLN A 248 6.46 -20.85 0.98
N ILE A 249 6.53 -19.55 0.74
CA ILE A 249 5.48 -18.57 0.93
C ILE A 249 4.97 -18.11 -0.44
#